data_625c98651e903d07764abb788a45a6f3
#
_entry.id   625c98651e903d07764abb788a45a6f3
#
_cell.length_a   1.000
_cell.length_b   1.000
_cell.length_c   1.000
_cell.angle_alpha   90.00
_cell.angle_beta   90.00
_cell.angle_gamma   90.00
#
_symmetry.space_group_name_H-M   'P 1'
#
loop_
_entity.id
_entity.type
_entity.pdbx_description
1 polymer ?
#
loop_
_entity_poly.entity_id
_entity_poly.type
_entity_poly.pdbx_seq_one_letter_code
_entity_poly.pdbx_strand_id
1 'polypeptide(L)'
;MQGKTIQYQISHENWKIYFSRFANKNRYMAYILLILAAFVIVYSLCLNQINAGVGDDFMFLLFVAFAAAFMFFFIKFLRGSMPGPQTARYEKQLIQQYGTSELHYSISFENKRFVYSAQEGKSRITVPYASIRLIQEGRGLVCIQSEPDGKPTNVVCPTDAIEGGAQGLIDFLKSKNPNCKVKHL
;
A
#
# COMPACT_ATOMS: atom_id res chain seq x y z
N MET A 1 -11.54 -15.56 20.14
CA MET A 1 -11.93 -15.13 18.76
C MET A 1 -12.43 -16.27 17.87
N GLN A 2 -12.07 -17.52 18.09
CA GLN A 2 -12.57 -18.63 17.25
C GLN A 2 -14.11 -18.72 17.26
N GLY A 3 -14.74 -18.84 16.08
CA GLY A 3 -16.19 -18.83 15.91
C GLY A 3 -16.84 -17.45 15.97
N LYS A 4 -16.07 -16.38 16.17
CA LYS A 4 -16.58 -14.99 16.15
C LYS A 4 -16.50 -14.40 14.74
N THR A 5 -17.44 -13.51 14.45
CA THR A 5 -17.43 -12.68 13.23
C THR A 5 -17.34 -11.22 13.64
N ILE A 6 -16.37 -10.51 13.08
CA ILE A 6 -16.22 -9.07 13.22
C ILE A 6 -16.85 -8.42 11.99
N GLN A 7 -17.74 -7.45 12.17
CA GLN A 7 -18.34 -6.64 11.11
C GLN A 7 -17.91 -5.19 11.28
N TYR A 8 -17.54 -4.54 10.20
CA TYR A 8 -17.07 -3.16 10.23
C TYR A 8 -17.19 -2.46 8.87
N GLN A 9 -17.05 -1.14 8.92
CA GLN A 9 -16.88 -0.30 7.73
C GLN A 9 -15.50 0.34 7.76
N ILE A 10 -14.92 0.57 6.58
CA ILE A 10 -13.66 1.30 6.47
C ILE A 10 -13.98 2.69 5.92
N SER A 11 -13.70 3.72 6.72
CA SER A 11 -13.92 5.10 6.34
C SER A 11 -12.86 5.58 5.32
N HIS A 12 -13.16 6.72 4.66
CA HIS A 12 -12.18 7.43 3.80
C HIS A 12 -10.86 7.69 4.54
N GLU A 13 -10.94 8.12 5.80
CA GLU A 13 -9.78 8.41 6.63
C GLU A 13 -8.94 7.15 6.90
N ASN A 14 -9.57 6.02 7.16
CA ASN A 14 -8.90 4.73 7.34
C ASN A 14 -8.17 4.30 6.06
N TRP A 15 -8.77 4.46 4.88
CA TRP A 15 -8.08 4.22 3.60
C TRP A 15 -6.89 5.15 3.40
N LYS A 16 -7.01 6.42 3.74
CA LYS A 16 -5.90 7.39 3.68
C LYS A 16 -4.75 7.00 4.62
N ILE A 17 -5.06 6.55 5.84
CA ILE A 17 -4.06 6.01 6.77
C ILE A 17 -3.41 4.75 6.19
N TYR A 18 -4.20 3.82 5.65
CA TYR A 18 -3.70 2.62 5.02
C TYR A 18 -2.72 2.93 3.88
N PHE A 19 -3.09 3.76 2.93
CA PHE A 19 -2.21 4.13 1.81
C PHE A 19 -0.98 4.93 2.25
N SER A 20 -1.05 5.69 3.35
CA SER A 20 0.09 6.46 3.84
C SER A 20 1.12 5.65 4.60
N ARG A 21 0.69 4.59 5.30
CA ARG A 21 1.54 3.88 6.28
C ARG A 21 1.80 2.42 5.93
N PHE A 22 0.79 1.73 5.41
CA PHE A 22 0.84 0.28 5.20
C PHE A 22 1.13 -0.08 3.73
N ALA A 23 0.61 0.69 2.78
CA ALA A 23 0.80 0.43 1.36
C ALA A 23 2.15 0.97 0.86
N ASN A 24 3.06 0.08 0.56
CA ASN A 24 4.21 0.25 -0.34
C ASN A 24 5.24 1.37 -0.08
N LYS A 25 5.68 1.56 1.14
CA LYS A 25 6.77 2.49 1.45
C LYS A 25 8.08 2.18 0.66
N ASN A 26 8.37 0.90 0.40
CA ASN A 26 9.60 0.49 -0.27
C ASN A 26 9.63 0.80 -1.77
N ARG A 27 8.49 0.76 -2.46
CA ARG A 27 8.44 1.13 -3.89
C ARG A 27 8.77 2.61 -4.12
N TYR A 28 8.36 3.46 -3.20
CA TYR A 28 8.65 4.88 -3.24
C TYR A 28 10.13 5.19 -3.24
N MET A 29 10.85 4.61 -2.29
CA MET A 29 12.30 4.81 -2.18
C MET A 29 13.05 4.25 -3.40
N ALA A 30 12.64 3.09 -3.91
CA ALA A 30 13.25 2.52 -5.11
C ALA A 30 13.07 3.42 -6.34
N TYR A 31 11.89 4.00 -6.55
CA TYR A 31 11.67 4.94 -7.66
C TYR A 31 12.44 6.25 -7.49
N ILE A 32 12.50 6.82 -6.28
CA ILE A 32 13.30 8.03 -6.01
C ILE A 32 14.77 7.76 -6.31
N LEU A 33 15.32 6.64 -5.86
CA LEU A 33 16.72 6.27 -6.13
C LEU A 33 17.00 6.06 -7.62
N LEU A 34 16.09 5.41 -8.34
CA LEU A 34 16.21 5.18 -9.78
C LEU A 34 16.18 6.48 -10.57
N ILE A 35 15.34 7.42 -10.17
CA ILE A 35 15.22 8.76 -10.73
C ILE A 35 16.48 9.58 -10.48
N LEU A 36 17.02 9.56 -9.25
CA LEU A 36 18.26 10.24 -8.91
C LEU A 36 19.44 9.65 -9.70
N ALA A 37 19.52 8.33 -9.84
CA ALA A 37 20.55 7.67 -10.63
C ALA A 37 20.49 8.09 -12.12
N ALA A 38 19.29 8.13 -12.71
CA ALA A 38 19.11 8.59 -14.09
C ALA A 38 19.55 10.05 -14.27
N PHE A 39 19.21 10.92 -13.30
CA PHE A 39 19.63 12.31 -13.32
C PHE A 39 21.16 12.46 -13.28
N VAL A 40 21.85 11.71 -12.40
CA VAL A 40 23.31 11.73 -12.29
C VAL A 40 23.97 11.26 -13.59
N ILE A 41 23.44 10.20 -14.23
CA ILE A 41 23.96 9.68 -15.49
C ILE A 41 23.87 10.76 -16.61
N VAL A 42 22.68 11.37 -16.77
CA VAL A 42 22.48 12.42 -17.79
C VAL A 42 23.37 13.64 -17.52
N TYR A 43 23.46 14.06 -16.26
CA TYR A 43 24.35 15.17 -15.87
C TYR A 43 25.81 14.87 -16.20
N SER A 44 26.28 13.66 -15.90
CA SER A 44 27.67 13.25 -16.22
C SER A 44 27.94 13.20 -17.72
N LEU A 45 26.96 12.74 -18.53
CA LEU A 45 27.07 12.74 -19.98
C LEU A 45 27.12 14.17 -20.55
N CYS A 46 26.31 15.09 -20.05
CA CYS A 46 26.32 16.48 -20.46
C CYS A 46 27.67 17.16 -20.10
N LEU A 47 28.20 16.94 -18.88
CA LEU A 47 29.52 17.47 -18.50
C LEU A 47 30.66 16.95 -19.39
N ASN A 48 30.62 15.67 -19.76
CA ASN A 48 31.62 15.08 -20.67
C ASN A 48 31.59 15.74 -22.05
N GLN A 49 30.41 16.06 -22.58
CA GLN A 49 30.25 16.73 -23.88
C GLN A 49 30.71 18.19 -23.84
N ILE A 50 30.41 18.91 -22.76
CA ILE A 50 30.87 20.30 -22.53
C ILE A 50 32.39 20.32 -22.48
N ASN A 51 33.03 19.42 -21.73
CA ASN A 51 34.48 19.33 -21.62
C ASN A 51 35.16 18.94 -22.95
N ALA A 52 34.44 18.28 -23.86
CA ALA A 52 34.95 17.94 -25.19
C ALA A 52 34.85 19.10 -26.22
N GLY A 53 34.31 20.27 -25.82
CA GLY A 53 34.20 21.46 -26.67
C GLY A 53 33.18 21.34 -27.80
N VAL A 54 32.24 20.40 -27.68
CA VAL A 54 31.22 20.18 -28.72
C VAL A 54 29.91 20.88 -28.31
N GLY A 55 29.67 22.07 -28.90
CA GLY A 55 28.37 22.71 -28.96
C GLY A 55 27.75 23.09 -27.62
N ASP A 56 28.39 23.93 -26.83
CA ASP A 56 28.00 24.32 -25.46
C ASP A 56 26.51 24.74 -25.34
N ASP A 57 26.04 25.58 -26.27
CA ASP A 57 24.69 26.13 -26.21
C ASP A 57 23.58 25.07 -26.48
N PHE A 58 23.82 24.20 -27.45
CA PHE A 58 22.84 23.14 -27.81
C PHE A 58 22.76 22.10 -26.70
N MET A 59 23.87 21.68 -26.12
CA MET A 59 23.91 20.71 -25.03
C MET A 59 23.30 21.29 -23.76
N PHE A 60 23.50 22.57 -23.48
CA PHE A 60 22.88 23.26 -22.37
C PHE A 60 21.35 23.32 -22.52
N LEU A 61 20.82 23.66 -23.71
CA LEU A 61 19.40 23.68 -24.03
C LEU A 61 18.76 22.27 -23.87
N LEU A 62 19.46 21.26 -24.34
CA LEU A 62 19.01 19.86 -24.24
C LEU A 62 18.95 19.39 -22.78
N PHE A 63 19.93 19.80 -21.96
CA PHE A 63 19.94 19.53 -20.52
C PHE A 63 18.77 20.23 -19.81
N VAL A 64 18.50 21.50 -20.10
CA VAL A 64 17.39 22.26 -19.51
C VAL A 64 16.06 21.65 -19.91
N ALA A 65 15.87 21.27 -21.16
CA ALA A 65 14.65 20.61 -21.64
C ALA A 65 14.43 19.26 -20.94
N PHE A 66 15.50 18.47 -20.79
CA PHE A 66 15.45 17.20 -20.08
C PHE A 66 15.14 17.39 -18.59
N ALA A 67 15.77 18.35 -17.92
CA ALA A 67 15.51 18.68 -16.53
C ALA A 67 14.05 19.13 -16.32
N ALA A 68 13.51 19.95 -17.21
CA ALA A 68 12.12 20.40 -17.15
C ALA A 68 11.15 19.23 -17.37
N ALA A 69 11.37 18.37 -18.36
CA ALA A 69 10.57 17.16 -18.58
C ALA A 69 10.62 16.23 -17.37
N PHE A 70 11.82 16.02 -16.83
CA PHE A 70 12.03 15.22 -15.64
C PHE A 70 11.25 15.75 -14.43
N MET A 71 11.33 17.05 -14.14
CA MET A 71 10.59 17.70 -13.06
C MET A 71 9.08 17.55 -13.26
N PHE A 72 8.57 17.69 -14.48
CA PHE A 72 7.16 17.50 -14.80
C PHE A 72 6.70 16.06 -14.50
N PHE A 73 7.42 15.05 -14.97
CA PHE A 73 7.11 13.65 -14.70
C PHE A 73 7.25 13.30 -13.21
N PHE A 74 8.23 13.86 -12.53
CA PHE A 74 8.45 13.67 -11.10
C PHE A 74 7.30 14.24 -10.26
N ILE A 75 6.85 15.47 -10.56
CA ILE A 75 5.70 16.08 -9.89
C ILE A 75 4.42 15.26 -10.15
N LYS A 76 4.20 14.82 -11.39
CA LYS A 76 3.05 13.98 -11.75
C LYS A 76 3.08 12.63 -11.02
N PHE A 77 4.25 12.02 -10.90
CA PHE A 77 4.46 10.80 -10.15
C PHE A 77 4.20 11.00 -8.66
N LEU A 78 4.79 12.04 -8.03
CA LEU A 78 4.55 12.36 -6.63
C LEU A 78 3.07 12.57 -6.33
N ARG A 79 2.37 13.37 -7.15
CA ARG A 79 0.91 13.58 -7.01
C ARG A 79 0.13 12.27 -7.12
N GLY A 80 0.49 11.39 -8.05
CA GLY A 80 -0.18 10.10 -8.25
C GLY A 80 0.07 9.10 -7.13
N SER A 81 1.12 9.31 -6.37
CA SER A 81 1.55 8.42 -5.29
C SER A 81 1.17 8.91 -3.90
N MET A 82 0.64 10.12 -3.76
CA MET A 82 0.16 10.64 -2.47
C MET A 82 -1.05 9.83 -1.95
N PRO A 83 -1.19 9.66 -0.63
CA PRO A 83 -2.30 8.90 -0.03
C PRO A 83 -3.69 9.38 -0.49
N GLY A 84 -3.92 10.69 -0.56
CA GLY A 84 -5.21 11.24 -0.98
C GLY A 84 -5.65 10.82 -2.38
N PRO A 85 -4.85 11.05 -3.44
CA PRO A 85 -5.16 10.55 -4.78
C PRO A 85 -5.29 9.03 -4.89
N GLN A 86 -4.52 8.26 -4.11
CA GLN A 86 -4.66 6.80 -4.08
C GLN A 86 -5.99 6.38 -3.47
N THR A 87 -6.37 7.00 -2.35
CA THR A 87 -7.67 6.77 -1.71
C THR A 87 -8.82 7.09 -2.67
N ALA A 88 -8.79 8.27 -3.32
CA ALA A 88 -9.82 8.67 -4.27
C ALA A 88 -9.93 7.71 -5.48
N ARG A 89 -8.80 7.21 -5.99
CA ARG A 89 -8.82 6.19 -7.07
C ARG A 89 -9.42 4.89 -6.59
N TYR A 90 -9.06 4.44 -5.40
CA TYR A 90 -9.58 3.22 -4.82
C TYR A 90 -11.09 3.31 -4.58
N GLU A 91 -11.57 4.40 -4.00
CA GLU A 91 -13.01 4.66 -3.81
C GLU A 91 -13.76 4.68 -5.15
N LYS A 92 -13.18 5.31 -6.18
CA LYS A 92 -13.77 5.28 -7.52
C LYS A 92 -13.89 3.85 -8.07
N GLN A 93 -12.90 3.00 -7.83
CA GLN A 93 -12.95 1.58 -8.20
C GLN A 93 -14.05 0.85 -7.41
N LEU A 94 -14.18 1.12 -6.11
CA LEU A 94 -15.25 0.53 -5.28
C LEU A 94 -16.64 0.95 -5.79
N ILE A 95 -16.84 2.23 -6.12
CA ILE A 95 -18.09 2.72 -6.69
C ILE A 95 -18.39 2.05 -8.04
N GLN A 96 -17.38 1.88 -8.89
CA GLN A 96 -17.55 1.20 -10.18
C GLN A 96 -17.90 -0.29 -10.01
N GLN A 97 -17.31 -0.95 -9.03
CA GLN A 97 -17.48 -2.39 -8.82
C GLN A 97 -18.72 -2.74 -8.00
N TYR A 98 -19.07 -1.92 -7.01
CA TYR A 98 -20.10 -2.22 -6.02
C TYR A 98 -21.25 -1.21 -5.94
N GLY A 99 -21.13 -0.07 -6.65
CA GLY A 99 -22.11 1.00 -6.63
C GLY A 99 -21.99 1.94 -5.41
N THR A 100 -21.06 1.69 -4.49
CA THR A 100 -20.82 2.49 -3.29
C THR A 100 -19.35 2.49 -2.90
N SER A 101 -18.90 3.56 -2.22
CA SER A 101 -17.58 3.62 -1.59
C SER A 101 -17.58 3.09 -0.15
N GLU A 102 -18.76 3.01 0.46
CA GLU A 102 -18.94 2.51 1.83
C GLU A 102 -19.29 1.03 1.79
N LEU A 103 -18.28 0.19 1.97
CA LEU A 103 -18.47 -1.26 2.00
C LEU A 103 -18.53 -1.77 3.44
N HIS A 104 -19.45 -2.69 3.67
CA HIS A 104 -19.47 -3.50 4.87
C HIS A 104 -18.52 -4.68 4.69
N TYR A 105 -17.59 -4.80 5.61
CA TYR A 105 -16.62 -5.88 5.66
C TYR A 105 -16.93 -6.81 6.82
N SER A 106 -16.61 -8.07 6.66
CA SER A 106 -16.66 -9.02 7.76
C SER A 106 -15.45 -9.95 7.75
N ILE A 107 -14.99 -10.31 8.95
CA ILE A 107 -13.95 -11.32 9.18
C ILE A 107 -14.53 -12.39 10.09
N SER A 108 -14.66 -13.62 9.59
CA SER A 108 -15.11 -14.77 10.36
C SER A 108 -13.94 -15.68 10.66
N PHE A 109 -13.66 -15.93 11.95
CA PHE A 109 -12.53 -16.72 12.40
C PHE A 109 -12.93 -18.20 12.57
N GLU A 110 -12.43 -19.05 11.70
CA GLU A 110 -12.58 -20.51 11.76
C GLU A 110 -11.38 -21.17 12.47
N ASN A 111 -11.34 -22.47 12.53
CA ASN A 111 -10.28 -23.18 13.25
C ASN A 111 -8.89 -23.04 12.60
N LYS A 112 -8.78 -23.21 11.26
CA LYS A 112 -7.52 -23.21 10.51
C LYS A 112 -7.35 -22.00 9.59
N ARG A 113 -8.36 -21.15 9.45
CA ARG A 113 -8.42 -20.04 8.51
C ARG A 113 -9.37 -18.96 9.02
N PHE A 114 -9.30 -17.80 8.43
CA PHE A 114 -10.38 -16.82 8.52
C PHE A 114 -10.93 -16.51 7.13
N VAL A 115 -12.16 -16.08 7.11
CA VAL A 115 -12.85 -15.68 5.89
C VAL A 115 -13.07 -14.18 5.94
N TYR A 116 -12.53 -13.49 4.99
CA TYR A 116 -12.74 -12.06 4.78
C TYR A 116 -13.73 -11.87 3.66
N SER A 117 -14.78 -11.10 3.90
CA SER A 117 -15.77 -10.79 2.89
C SER A 117 -16.12 -9.31 2.89
N ALA A 118 -16.44 -8.80 1.70
CA ALA A 118 -16.95 -7.47 1.49
C ALA A 118 -18.38 -7.55 0.94
N GLN A 119 -19.20 -6.58 1.35
CA GLN A 119 -20.56 -6.39 0.88
C GLN A 119 -21.41 -7.67 0.88
N GLU A 120 -21.68 -8.19 2.09
CA GLU A 120 -22.56 -9.33 2.31
C GLU A 120 -22.20 -10.58 1.47
N GLY A 121 -20.89 -10.77 1.23
CA GLY A 121 -20.40 -11.98 0.55
C GLY A 121 -20.21 -11.87 -0.96
N LYS A 122 -20.44 -10.71 -1.59
CA LYS A 122 -20.15 -10.51 -3.03
C LYS A 122 -18.66 -10.70 -3.35
N SER A 123 -17.78 -10.38 -2.41
CA SER A 123 -16.35 -10.70 -2.49
C SER A 123 -15.97 -11.49 -1.24
N ARG A 124 -15.44 -12.69 -1.43
CA ARG A 124 -15.05 -13.58 -0.32
C ARG A 124 -13.67 -14.12 -0.56
N ILE A 125 -12.80 -13.94 0.43
CA ILE A 125 -11.42 -14.42 0.41
C ILE A 125 -11.20 -15.30 1.64
N THR A 126 -10.70 -16.50 1.42
CA THR A 126 -10.34 -17.42 2.49
C THR A 126 -8.84 -17.35 2.73
N VAL A 127 -8.44 -17.04 3.95
CA VAL A 127 -7.05 -16.84 4.34
C VAL A 127 -6.65 -17.88 5.38
N PRO A 128 -5.87 -18.90 5.02
CA PRO A 128 -5.29 -19.83 5.99
C PRO A 128 -4.35 -19.07 6.94
N TYR A 129 -4.40 -19.38 8.24
CA TYR A 129 -3.49 -18.72 9.19
C TYR A 129 -2.02 -18.93 8.84
N ALA A 130 -1.66 -20.07 8.30
CA ALA A 130 -0.29 -20.38 7.86
C ALA A 130 0.23 -19.46 6.74
N SER A 131 -0.68 -18.83 5.95
CA SER A 131 -0.30 -17.91 4.87
C SER A 131 -0.04 -16.47 5.35
N ILE A 132 -0.29 -16.16 6.63
CA ILE A 132 -0.04 -14.83 7.19
C ILE A 132 1.46 -14.62 7.29
N ARG A 133 1.96 -13.55 6.67
CA ARG A 133 3.38 -13.17 6.66
C ARG A 133 3.68 -12.08 7.68
N LEU A 134 2.83 -11.07 7.72
CA LEU A 134 3.06 -9.86 8.50
C LEU A 134 1.75 -9.29 9.02
N ILE A 135 1.73 -8.94 10.28
CA ILE A 135 0.66 -8.17 10.92
C ILE A 135 1.25 -6.81 11.25
N GLN A 136 0.62 -5.76 10.77
CA GLN A 136 1.02 -4.38 11.06
C GLN A 136 -0.10 -3.69 11.85
N GLU A 137 0.27 -3.00 12.91
CA GLU A 137 -0.68 -2.25 13.74
C GLU A 137 -0.21 -0.81 13.87
N GLY A 138 -1.12 0.12 13.80
CA GLY A 138 -0.86 1.54 14.06
C GLY A 138 -2.02 2.44 13.66
N ARG A 139 -2.13 3.57 14.34
CA ARG A 139 -3.13 4.62 14.08
C ARG A 139 -4.58 4.13 13.95
N GLY A 140 -4.98 3.21 14.82
CA GLY A 140 -6.36 2.71 14.82
C GLY A 140 -6.65 1.66 13.74
N LEU A 141 -5.63 1.10 13.07
CA LEU A 141 -5.78 0.05 12.07
C LEU A 141 -4.89 -1.15 12.36
N VAL A 142 -5.37 -2.32 12.00
CA VAL A 142 -4.58 -3.54 11.85
C VAL A 142 -4.63 -3.96 10.39
N CYS A 143 -3.46 -4.18 9.80
CA CYS A 143 -3.31 -4.71 8.45
C CYS A 143 -2.68 -6.09 8.51
N ILE A 144 -3.38 -7.10 8.01
CA ILE A 144 -2.92 -8.48 7.92
C ILE A 144 -2.47 -8.74 6.49
N GLN A 145 -1.19 -8.95 6.30
CA GLN A 145 -0.61 -9.31 5.00
C GLN A 145 -0.46 -10.83 4.93
N SER A 146 -1.03 -11.41 3.91
CA SER A 146 -1.02 -12.85 3.69
C SER A 146 -0.80 -13.18 2.22
N GLU A 147 -0.41 -14.41 1.95
CA GLU A 147 -0.20 -14.92 0.59
C GLU A 147 -0.95 -16.25 0.41
N PRO A 148 -2.29 -16.25 0.44
CA PRO A 148 -3.06 -17.43 0.12
C PRO A 148 -2.85 -17.80 -1.35
N ASP A 149 -2.48 -19.06 -1.62
CA ASP A 149 -2.22 -19.57 -2.97
C ASP A 149 -1.20 -18.75 -3.78
N GLY A 150 -0.20 -18.15 -3.08
CA GLY A 150 0.83 -17.31 -3.69
C GLY A 150 0.37 -15.92 -4.12
N LYS A 151 -0.87 -15.53 -3.82
CA LYS A 151 -1.40 -14.22 -4.16
C LYS A 151 -1.33 -13.27 -2.96
N PRO A 152 -0.64 -12.13 -3.07
CA PRO A 152 -0.57 -11.18 -1.96
C PRO A 152 -1.96 -10.60 -1.67
N THR A 153 -2.39 -10.73 -0.44
CA THR A 153 -3.68 -10.25 0.06
C THR A 153 -3.47 -9.42 1.31
N ASN A 154 -4.07 -8.25 1.35
CA ASN A 154 -4.07 -7.37 2.51
C ASN A 154 -5.49 -7.25 3.06
N VAL A 155 -5.65 -7.56 4.34
CA VAL A 155 -6.90 -7.39 5.07
C VAL A 155 -6.70 -6.25 6.06
N VAL A 156 -7.51 -5.22 5.94
CA VAL A 156 -7.46 -4.03 6.80
C VAL A 156 -8.66 -4.06 7.73
N CYS A 157 -8.42 -3.87 9.02
CA CYS A 157 -9.46 -3.87 10.05
C CYS A 157 -9.23 -2.70 11.01
N PRO A 158 -10.23 -1.83 11.24
CA PRO A 158 -10.16 -0.81 12.28
C PRO A 158 -10.09 -1.45 13.67
N THR A 159 -9.27 -0.89 14.56
CA THR A 159 -9.05 -1.46 15.90
C THR A 159 -10.25 -1.37 16.82
N ASP A 160 -11.12 -0.37 16.61
CA ASP A 160 -12.37 -0.15 17.34
C ASP A 160 -13.44 -1.22 17.04
N ALA A 161 -13.36 -1.86 15.87
CA ALA A 161 -14.23 -2.98 15.51
C ALA A 161 -13.80 -4.31 16.16
N ILE A 162 -12.63 -4.37 16.78
CA ILE A 162 -12.05 -5.60 17.32
C ILE A 162 -12.35 -5.70 18.82
N GLU A 163 -13.12 -6.68 19.22
CA GLU A 163 -13.32 -7.00 20.63
C GLU A 163 -11.97 -7.41 21.27
N GLY A 164 -11.54 -6.67 22.29
CA GLY A 164 -10.20 -6.81 22.87
C GLY A 164 -9.09 -6.01 22.20
N GLY A 165 -9.46 -5.15 21.23
CA GLY A 165 -8.53 -4.25 20.54
C GLY A 165 -7.54 -4.96 19.62
N ALA A 166 -6.60 -4.19 19.11
CA ALA A 166 -5.56 -4.69 18.20
C ALA A 166 -4.73 -5.83 18.82
N GLN A 167 -4.35 -5.70 20.10
CA GLN A 167 -3.51 -6.68 20.78
C GLN A 167 -4.19 -8.04 20.89
N GLY A 168 -5.49 -8.07 21.20
CA GLY A 168 -6.25 -9.32 21.28
C GLY A 168 -6.31 -10.06 19.94
N LEU A 169 -6.42 -9.33 18.82
CA LEU A 169 -6.36 -9.92 17.49
C LEU A 169 -4.94 -10.44 17.16
N ILE A 170 -3.92 -9.65 17.47
CA ILE A 170 -2.52 -10.02 17.22
C ILE A 170 -2.17 -11.29 18.00
N ASP A 171 -2.50 -11.38 19.27
CA ASP A 171 -2.23 -12.53 20.12
C ASP A 171 -2.95 -13.78 19.62
N PHE A 172 -4.22 -13.63 19.21
CA PHE A 172 -4.99 -14.71 18.61
C PHE A 172 -4.33 -15.19 17.29
N LEU A 173 -3.95 -14.31 16.39
CA LEU A 173 -3.33 -14.68 15.11
C LEU A 173 -1.95 -15.30 15.33
N LYS A 174 -1.17 -14.81 16.29
CA LYS A 174 0.12 -15.42 16.71
C LYS A 174 -0.05 -16.80 17.32
N SER A 175 -1.10 -17.04 18.09
CA SER A 175 -1.39 -18.40 18.61
C SER A 175 -1.68 -19.40 17.49
N LYS A 176 -2.21 -18.94 16.33
CA LYS A 176 -2.48 -19.77 15.16
C LYS A 176 -1.30 -19.88 14.19
N ASN A 177 -0.45 -18.85 14.12
CA ASN A 177 0.78 -18.83 13.31
C ASN A 177 1.89 -18.12 14.08
N PRO A 178 2.69 -18.84 14.90
CA PRO A 178 3.80 -18.25 15.66
C PRO A 178 4.88 -17.58 14.79
N ASN A 179 5.01 -18.00 13.54
CA ASN A 179 6.04 -17.50 12.61
C ASN A 179 5.66 -16.17 11.93
N CYS A 180 4.43 -15.67 12.10
CA CYS A 180 4.06 -14.38 11.54
C CYS A 180 4.80 -13.24 12.24
N LYS A 181 5.29 -12.28 11.45
CA LYS A 181 5.95 -11.08 11.96
C LYS A 181 4.91 -10.08 12.44
N VAL A 182 5.20 -9.35 13.51
CA VAL A 182 4.38 -8.23 13.98
C VAL A 182 5.20 -6.96 13.91
N LYS A 183 4.60 -5.87 13.46
CA LYS A 183 5.21 -4.55 13.37
C LYS A 183 4.24 -3.48 13.86
N HIS A 184 4.66 -2.69 14.82
CA HIS A 184 3.98 -1.48 15.28
C HIS A 184 4.50 -0.27 14.48
N LEU A 185 3.59 0.63 14.01
CA LEU A 185 3.88 1.76 13.09
C LEU A 185 3.60 3.12 13.72
#